data_d044917df35f4df661673ff2194213a1
#
_entry.id   d044917df35f4df661673ff2194213a1
#
_cell.length_a   1.000
_cell.length_b   1.000
_cell.length_c   1.000
_cell.angle_alpha   90.00
_cell.angle_beta   90.00
_cell.angle_gamma   90.00
#
_symmetry.space_group_name_H-M   'P 1'
#
loop_
_entity.id
_entity.type
_entity.pdbx_description
1 polymer ?
#
loop_
_entity_poly.entity_id
_entity_poly.type
_entity_poly.pdbx_seq_one_letter_code
_entity_poly.pdbx_strand_id
1 'polypeptide(L)'
;MLAAFVQSAQTIVSRNLEPFAAGLVSITHVEAGNTWNIIPESATVEGTTRSMTASDRQLIKRRLCEMAESMAKAYGADAEIDWYAGPPATDNCPELVNLARKVANLQGFEAVEAAGSLAGEDFAFYQEEIPGVFVLVGSGKSYANHNAKFQVQPQAIYPTAVYLAELVEKFLQNEK
;
A
#
# COMPACT_ATOMS: atom_id res chain seq x y z
N MET A 1 -12.98 -13.05 -23.01
CA MET A 1 -12.00 -13.37 -21.94
C MET A 1 -11.65 -12.14 -21.10
N LEU A 2 -10.97 -11.13 -21.66
CA LEU A 2 -10.44 -9.96 -20.94
C LEU A 2 -11.48 -9.26 -20.05
N ALA A 3 -12.64 -8.86 -20.59
CA ALA A 3 -13.70 -8.20 -19.83
C ALA A 3 -14.22 -9.07 -18.66
N ALA A 4 -14.32 -10.39 -18.88
CA ALA A 4 -14.71 -11.32 -17.83
C ALA A 4 -13.65 -11.41 -16.72
N PHE A 5 -12.35 -11.41 -17.06
CA PHE A 5 -11.26 -11.37 -16.08
C PHE A 5 -11.32 -10.10 -15.23
N VAL A 6 -11.45 -8.92 -15.86
CA VAL A 6 -11.53 -7.63 -15.15
C VAL A 6 -12.68 -7.62 -14.13
N GLN A 7 -13.85 -8.13 -14.53
CA GLN A 7 -15.00 -8.23 -13.62
C GLN A 7 -14.78 -9.26 -12.51
N SER A 8 -14.28 -10.45 -12.86
CA SER A 8 -14.07 -11.53 -11.89
C SER A 8 -12.98 -11.20 -10.87
N ALA A 9 -11.92 -10.49 -11.25
CA ALA A 9 -10.84 -10.07 -10.37
C ALA A 9 -11.36 -9.26 -9.16
N GLN A 10 -12.46 -8.50 -9.33
CA GLN A 10 -13.10 -7.75 -8.24
C GLN A 10 -13.67 -8.67 -7.16
N THR A 11 -14.03 -9.91 -7.51
CA THR A 11 -14.58 -10.88 -6.54
C THR A 11 -13.53 -11.41 -5.56
N ILE A 12 -12.24 -11.24 -5.85
CA ILE A 12 -11.17 -11.67 -4.96
C ILE A 12 -11.28 -10.97 -3.62
N VAL A 13 -11.46 -9.65 -3.62
CA VAL A 13 -11.65 -8.89 -2.37
C VAL A 13 -12.95 -9.27 -1.69
N SER A 14 -14.06 -9.28 -2.42
CA SER A 14 -15.39 -9.45 -1.82
C SER A 14 -15.74 -10.90 -1.42
N ARG A 15 -14.99 -11.91 -1.89
CA ARG A 15 -15.33 -13.33 -1.68
C ARG A 15 -14.18 -14.20 -1.19
N ASN A 16 -12.95 -13.69 -1.16
CA ASN A 16 -11.81 -14.48 -0.71
C ASN A 16 -11.11 -13.88 0.52
N LEU A 17 -11.23 -12.58 0.76
CA LEU A 17 -10.76 -11.98 2.01
C LEU A 17 -11.78 -12.15 3.12
N GLU A 18 -11.30 -12.13 4.37
CA GLU A 18 -12.17 -12.06 5.54
C GLU A 18 -13.03 -10.78 5.50
N PRO A 19 -14.25 -10.79 6.05
CA PRO A 19 -15.21 -9.67 5.91
C PRO A 19 -14.69 -8.31 6.41
N PHE A 20 -13.78 -8.31 7.38
CA PHE A 20 -13.19 -7.10 7.95
C PHE A 20 -11.76 -6.83 7.46
N ALA A 21 -11.22 -7.67 6.58
CA ALA A 21 -9.90 -7.44 6.01
C ALA A 21 -9.94 -6.27 5.01
N ALA A 22 -8.98 -5.36 5.14
CA ALA A 22 -8.81 -4.28 4.19
C ALA A 22 -7.88 -4.72 3.06
N GLY A 23 -8.42 -4.76 1.85
CA GLY A 23 -7.65 -5.07 0.65
C GLY A 23 -8.32 -4.48 -0.58
N LEU A 24 -7.55 -4.32 -1.65
CA LEU A 24 -8.07 -3.91 -2.95
C LEU A 24 -7.33 -4.59 -4.10
N VAL A 25 -8.06 -4.75 -5.20
CA VAL A 25 -7.55 -5.09 -6.52
C VAL A 25 -8.07 -4.03 -7.48
N SER A 26 -7.17 -3.27 -8.08
CA SER A 26 -7.52 -2.22 -9.04
C SER A 26 -6.90 -2.55 -10.40
N ILE A 27 -7.74 -2.78 -11.39
CA ILE A 27 -7.31 -2.84 -12.78
C ILE A 27 -7.30 -1.40 -13.30
N THR A 28 -6.14 -0.93 -13.71
CA THR A 28 -5.91 0.48 -14.05
C THR A 28 -5.61 0.71 -15.52
N HIS A 29 -5.18 -0.34 -16.23
CA HIS A 29 -4.91 -0.28 -17.65
C HIS A 29 -5.34 -1.58 -18.34
N VAL A 30 -5.92 -1.45 -19.53
CA VAL A 30 -6.34 -2.57 -20.37
C VAL A 30 -6.06 -2.19 -21.82
N GLU A 31 -5.32 -3.04 -22.53
CA GLU A 31 -5.00 -2.84 -23.93
C GLU A 31 -5.31 -4.12 -24.72
N ALA A 32 -6.06 -3.98 -25.83
CA ALA A 32 -6.42 -5.11 -26.69
C ALA A 32 -6.79 -4.62 -28.11
N GLY A 33 -5.94 -4.92 -29.07
CA GLY A 33 -6.17 -4.62 -30.47
C GLY A 33 -6.07 -3.13 -30.85
N ASN A 34 -6.10 -2.88 -32.15
CA ASN A 34 -5.92 -1.53 -32.72
C ASN A 34 -6.92 -1.22 -33.85
N THR A 35 -7.84 -2.13 -34.13
CA THR A 35 -8.85 -1.97 -35.19
C THR A 35 -10.15 -2.71 -34.83
N TRP A 36 -11.25 -2.26 -35.44
CA TRP A 36 -12.59 -2.73 -35.09
C TRP A 36 -12.98 -4.11 -35.67
N ASN A 37 -12.25 -4.60 -36.64
CA ASN A 37 -12.62 -5.80 -37.41
C ASN A 37 -11.64 -6.97 -37.29
N ILE A 38 -10.61 -6.85 -36.45
CA ILE A 38 -9.62 -7.90 -36.22
C ILE A 38 -9.55 -8.22 -34.73
N ILE A 39 -9.73 -9.49 -34.38
CA ILE A 39 -9.48 -9.98 -33.02
C ILE A 39 -7.98 -9.97 -32.76
N PRO A 40 -7.49 -9.29 -31.72
CA PRO A 40 -6.07 -9.24 -31.42
C PRO A 40 -5.53 -10.59 -30.96
N GLU A 41 -4.29 -10.87 -31.28
CA GLU A 41 -3.57 -12.08 -30.86
C GLU A 41 -3.28 -12.04 -29.34
N SER A 42 -3.03 -10.86 -28.79
CA SER A 42 -2.74 -10.66 -27.37
C SER A 42 -3.52 -9.49 -26.78
N ALA A 43 -3.64 -9.49 -25.45
CA ALA A 43 -4.20 -8.40 -24.68
C ALA A 43 -3.43 -8.26 -23.36
N THR A 44 -3.26 -7.05 -22.88
CA THR A 44 -2.56 -6.73 -21.63
C THR A 44 -3.54 -6.16 -20.61
N VAL A 45 -3.38 -6.57 -19.36
CA VAL A 45 -4.08 -6.02 -18.19
C VAL A 45 -3.04 -5.64 -17.14
N GLU A 46 -3.09 -4.42 -16.69
CA GLU A 46 -2.22 -3.94 -15.61
C GLU A 46 -3.06 -3.39 -14.46
N GLY A 47 -2.51 -3.52 -13.26
CA GLY A 47 -3.23 -3.08 -12.08
C GLY A 47 -2.36 -3.05 -10.84
N THR A 48 -2.99 -2.74 -9.72
CA THR A 48 -2.34 -2.74 -8.41
C THR A 48 -3.18 -3.49 -7.39
N THR A 49 -2.50 -4.04 -6.39
CA THR A 49 -3.13 -4.64 -5.22
C THR A 49 -2.63 -3.97 -3.96
N ARG A 50 -3.49 -3.90 -2.93
CA ARG A 50 -3.12 -3.44 -1.60
C ARG A 50 -3.76 -4.35 -0.56
N SER A 51 -3.10 -4.52 0.57
CA SER A 51 -3.61 -5.27 1.71
C SER A 51 -2.93 -4.81 2.99
N MET A 52 -3.57 -5.05 4.13
CA MET A 52 -3.02 -4.70 5.44
C MET A 52 -2.14 -5.80 6.02
N THR A 53 -2.18 -7.02 5.48
CA THR A 53 -1.41 -8.15 5.98
C THR A 53 -0.65 -8.88 4.87
N ALA A 54 0.46 -9.51 5.22
CA ALA A 54 1.24 -10.34 4.29
C ALA A 54 0.43 -11.56 3.80
N SER A 55 -0.41 -12.13 4.65
CA SER A 55 -1.27 -13.28 4.29
C SER A 55 -2.31 -12.91 3.24
N ASP A 56 -2.98 -11.76 3.39
CA ASP A 56 -3.96 -11.27 2.42
C ASP A 56 -3.29 -10.92 1.09
N ARG A 57 -2.10 -10.32 1.15
CA ARG A 57 -1.28 -10.03 -0.04
C ARG A 57 -0.98 -11.29 -0.84
N GLN A 58 -0.54 -12.36 -0.17
CA GLN A 58 -0.26 -13.63 -0.81
C GLN A 58 -1.54 -14.30 -1.34
N LEU A 59 -2.64 -14.21 -0.60
CA LEU A 59 -3.93 -14.73 -1.04
C LEU A 59 -4.39 -14.02 -2.32
N ILE A 60 -4.37 -12.68 -2.35
CA ILE A 60 -4.76 -11.89 -3.53
C ILE A 60 -3.90 -12.28 -4.73
N LYS A 61 -2.57 -12.33 -4.57
CA LYS A 61 -1.65 -12.74 -5.63
C LYS A 61 -2.03 -14.11 -6.19
N ARG A 62 -2.11 -15.11 -5.32
CA ARG A 62 -2.44 -16.48 -5.70
C ARG A 62 -3.76 -16.55 -6.47
N ARG A 63 -4.80 -15.88 -5.96
CA ARG A 63 -6.13 -15.90 -6.59
C ARG A 63 -6.15 -15.19 -7.94
N LEU A 64 -5.40 -14.10 -8.11
CA LEU A 64 -5.26 -13.43 -9.40
C LEU A 64 -4.58 -14.33 -10.43
N CYS A 65 -3.49 -15.01 -10.06
CA CYS A 65 -2.79 -15.93 -10.96
C CYS A 65 -3.67 -17.12 -11.34
N GLU A 66 -4.27 -17.80 -10.35
CA GLU A 66 -5.18 -18.94 -10.60
C GLU A 66 -6.36 -18.56 -11.51
N MET A 67 -6.92 -17.37 -11.31
CA MET A 67 -8.03 -16.88 -12.11
C MET A 67 -7.59 -16.57 -13.55
N ALA A 68 -6.47 -15.89 -13.74
CA ALA A 68 -5.93 -15.55 -15.06
C ALA A 68 -5.66 -16.83 -15.86
N GLU A 69 -4.93 -17.78 -15.29
CA GLU A 69 -4.57 -19.06 -15.93
C GLU A 69 -5.82 -19.90 -16.26
N SER A 70 -6.76 -20.03 -15.29
CA SER A 70 -7.95 -20.84 -15.49
C SER A 70 -8.87 -20.25 -16.56
N MET A 71 -9.02 -18.93 -16.57
CA MET A 71 -9.83 -18.26 -17.59
C MET A 71 -9.17 -18.29 -18.95
N ALA A 72 -7.87 -18.06 -19.06
CA ALA A 72 -7.16 -18.18 -20.33
C ALA A 72 -7.37 -19.58 -20.91
N LYS A 73 -7.15 -20.62 -20.13
CA LYS A 73 -7.38 -22.01 -20.52
C LYS A 73 -8.82 -22.29 -20.97
N ALA A 74 -9.81 -21.73 -20.26
CA ALA A 74 -11.23 -21.89 -20.62
C ALA A 74 -11.59 -21.27 -21.98
N TYR A 75 -10.83 -20.25 -22.41
CA TYR A 75 -11.00 -19.60 -23.71
C TYR A 75 -9.99 -20.06 -24.80
N GLY A 76 -9.20 -21.10 -24.51
CA GLY A 76 -8.21 -21.62 -25.46
C GLY A 76 -7.00 -20.68 -25.66
N ALA A 77 -6.64 -19.94 -24.65
CA ALA A 77 -5.51 -19.01 -24.62
C ALA A 77 -4.56 -19.35 -23.47
N ASP A 78 -3.41 -18.69 -23.46
CA ASP A 78 -2.45 -18.72 -22.35
C ASP A 78 -2.43 -17.38 -21.59
N ALA A 79 -2.00 -17.41 -20.35
CA ALA A 79 -1.75 -16.21 -19.54
C ALA A 79 -0.32 -16.23 -19.01
N GLU A 80 0.36 -15.11 -19.17
CA GLU A 80 1.63 -14.81 -18.53
C GLU A 80 1.40 -13.75 -17.48
N ILE A 81 1.96 -13.92 -16.28
CA ILE A 81 1.73 -13.03 -15.14
C ILE A 81 3.05 -12.50 -14.63
N ASP A 82 3.29 -11.23 -14.86
CA ASP A 82 4.38 -10.48 -14.24
C ASP A 82 3.92 -9.90 -12.92
N TRP A 83 4.53 -10.35 -11.83
CA TRP A 83 4.21 -9.86 -10.50
C TRP A 83 5.34 -9.07 -9.88
N TYR A 84 5.13 -7.77 -9.72
CA TYR A 84 6.04 -6.89 -9.00
C TYR A 84 5.58 -6.74 -7.56
N ALA A 85 6.39 -7.21 -6.63
CA ALA A 85 6.14 -7.02 -5.21
C ALA A 85 6.42 -5.56 -4.83
N GLY A 86 5.36 -4.75 -4.66
CA GLY A 86 5.48 -3.45 -4.03
C GLY A 86 5.80 -3.56 -2.53
N PRO A 87 5.91 -2.43 -1.79
CA PRO A 87 6.22 -2.45 -0.36
C PRO A 87 5.20 -3.29 0.44
N PRO A 88 5.65 -3.96 1.51
CA PRO A 88 4.75 -4.63 2.45
C PRO A 88 3.85 -3.64 3.18
N ALA A 89 2.98 -4.13 4.05
CA ALA A 89 2.22 -3.27 4.95
C ALA A 89 3.17 -2.66 5.99
N THR A 90 3.02 -1.36 6.26
CA THR A 90 3.72 -0.71 7.37
C THR A 90 3.10 -1.18 8.68
N ASP A 91 3.89 -1.85 9.52
CA ASP A 91 3.48 -2.35 10.83
C ASP A 91 4.42 -1.82 11.91
N ASN A 92 3.91 -0.92 12.71
CA ASN A 92 4.71 -0.21 13.70
C ASN A 92 4.91 -1.05 14.97
N CYS A 93 6.17 -1.14 15.43
CA CYS A 93 6.50 -1.76 16.72
C CYS A 93 5.81 -1.01 17.88
N PRO A 94 4.98 -1.69 18.73
CA PRO A 94 4.20 -1.03 19.77
C PRO A 94 5.04 -0.25 20.79
N GLU A 95 6.22 -0.74 21.14
CA GLU A 95 7.15 -0.08 22.08
C GLU A 95 7.64 1.25 21.49
N LEU A 96 7.98 1.26 20.20
CA LEU A 96 8.43 2.47 19.51
C LEU A 96 7.27 3.46 19.27
N VAL A 97 6.06 2.98 19.04
CA VAL A 97 4.85 3.84 19.00
C VAL A 97 4.65 4.57 20.32
N ASN A 98 4.79 3.85 21.45
CA ASN A 98 4.68 4.46 22.77
C ASN A 98 5.74 5.51 23.04
N LEU A 99 6.99 5.26 22.62
CA LEU A 99 8.07 6.23 22.70
C LEU A 99 7.79 7.45 21.82
N ALA A 100 7.44 7.24 20.56
CA ALA A 100 7.13 8.30 19.60
C ALA A 100 5.99 9.21 20.10
N ARG A 101 4.94 8.62 20.66
CA ARG A 101 3.80 9.36 21.25
C ARG A 101 4.23 10.20 22.46
N LYS A 102 5.08 9.67 23.34
CA LYS A 102 5.61 10.42 24.48
C LYS A 102 6.42 11.63 24.04
N VAL A 103 7.33 11.43 23.08
CA VAL A 103 8.17 12.52 22.54
C VAL A 103 7.32 13.57 21.84
N ALA A 104 6.34 13.17 21.03
CA ALA A 104 5.43 14.07 20.36
C ALA A 104 4.69 14.98 21.35
N ASN A 105 4.14 14.41 22.41
CA ASN A 105 3.42 15.18 23.45
C ASN A 105 4.36 16.14 24.19
N LEU A 106 5.61 15.76 24.47
CA LEU A 106 6.59 16.65 25.10
C LEU A 106 6.96 17.84 24.21
N GLN A 107 6.94 17.64 22.89
CA GLN A 107 7.17 18.70 21.90
C GLN A 107 5.93 19.52 21.54
N GLY A 108 4.80 19.27 22.21
CA GLY A 108 3.57 20.01 22.00
C GLY A 108 2.75 19.57 20.77
N PHE A 109 3.07 18.43 20.18
CA PHE A 109 2.20 17.84 19.18
C PHE A 109 1.00 17.13 19.83
N GLU A 110 -0.13 17.20 19.19
CA GLU A 110 -1.28 16.35 19.51
C GLU A 110 -1.09 14.99 18.84
N ALA A 111 -0.66 13.99 19.63
CA ALA A 111 -0.44 12.64 19.13
C ALA A 111 -1.76 11.85 19.07
N VAL A 112 -2.27 11.66 17.87
CA VAL A 112 -3.49 10.89 17.60
C VAL A 112 -3.16 9.55 16.97
N GLU A 113 -4.06 8.59 17.10
CA GLU A 113 -3.96 7.32 16.39
C GLU A 113 -4.43 7.54 14.95
N ALA A 114 -3.56 7.21 13.99
CA ALA A 114 -3.92 7.27 12.58
C ALA A 114 -4.82 6.10 12.21
N ALA A 115 -5.86 6.37 11.42
CA ALA A 115 -6.63 5.30 10.80
C ALA A 115 -5.74 4.48 9.86
N GLY A 116 -5.98 3.15 9.79
CA GLY A 116 -5.28 2.30 8.84
C GLY A 116 -5.43 2.80 7.40
N SER A 117 -4.37 2.72 6.62
CA SER A 117 -4.32 3.18 5.24
C SER A 117 -3.74 2.09 4.34
N LEU A 118 -4.26 1.98 3.12
CA LEU A 118 -3.71 1.11 2.08
C LEU A 118 -2.64 1.82 1.23
N ALA A 119 -2.10 2.95 1.70
CA ALA A 119 -0.94 3.58 1.09
C ALA A 119 0.30 2.67 1.21
N GLY A 120 1.14 2.68 0.18
CA GLY A 120 2.42 1.98 0.21
C GLY A 120 3.52 2.91 0.70
N GLU A 121 4.42 2.40 1.53
CA GLU A 121 5.57 3.10 2.07
C GLU A 121 6.84 2.26 1.96
N ASP A 122 7.91 2.82 1.44
CA ASP A 122 9.19 2.11 1.31
C ASP A 122 9.82 1.80 2.68
N PHE A 123 9.46 2.56 3.71
CA PHE A 123 9.87 2.30 5.09
C PHE A 123 9.47 0.90 5.58
N ALA A 124 8.39 0.34 5.04
CA ALA A 124 7.93 -1.00 5.38
C ALA A 124 8.96 -2.11 5.07
N PHE A 125 9.85 -1.91 4.08
CA PHE A 125 10.96 -2.85 3.83
C PHE A 125 11.96 -2.90 4.99
N TYR A 126 12.22 -1.76 5.66
CA TYR A 126 13.06 -1.76 6.84
C TYR A 126 12.40 -2.49 8.00
N GLN A 127 11.07 -2.42 8.11
CA GLN A 127 10.31 -3.09 9.17
C GLN A 127 10.25 -4.63 9.01
N GLU A 128 10.52 -5.17 7.81
CA GLU A 128 10.71 -6.61 7.63
C GLU A 128 12.01 -7.12 8.30
N GLU A 129 13.01 -6.25 8.46
CA GLU A 129 14.33 -6.60 8.98
C GLU A 129 14.54 -6.18 10.44
N ILE A 130 14.00 -5.04 10.84
CA ILE A 130 14.18 -4.48 12.18
C ILE A 130 12.89 -3.82 12.68
N PRO A 131 12.65 -3.81 14.01
CA PRO A 131 11.55 -3.05 14.58
C PRO A 131 11.63 -1.58 14.22
N GLY A 132 10.54 -0.99 13.73
CA GLY A 132 10.51 0.40 13.31
C GLY A 132 9.19 1.09 13.67
N VAL A 133 9.21 2.42 13.65
CA VAL A 133 8.02 3.26 13.78
C VAL A 133 7.97 4.29 12.65
N PHE A 134 6.89 4.27 11.91
CA PHE A 134 6.57 5.25 10.89
C PHE A 134 5.48 6.18 11.43
N VAL A 135 5.72 7.48 11.38
CA VAL A 135 4.80 8.49 11.89
C VAL A 135 4.39 9.47 10.79
N LEU A 136 3.13 9.87 10.82
CA LEU A 136 2.61 10.93 9.95
C LEU A 136 2.59 12.24 10.74
N VAL A 137 3.17 13.28 10.19
CA VAL A 137 3.14 14.61 10.79
C VAL A 137 2.25 15.53 9.94
N GLY A 138 1.33 16.21 10.59
CA GLY A 138 0.44 17.16 9.94
C GLY A 138 1.24 18.32 9.31
N SER A 139 1.18 18.48 8.00
CA SER A 139 1.91 19.51 7.25
C SER A 139 1.13 20.80 7.05
N GLY A 140 -0.04 20.94 7.71
CA GLY A 140 -0.94 22.08 7.53
C GLY A 140 -1.99 21.85 6.42
N LYS A 141 -2.78 22.89 6.14
CA LYS A 141 -3.81 22.83 5.08
C LYS A 141 -3.14 22.90 3.71
N SER A 142 -3.36 21.86 2.89
CA SER A 142 -2.84 21.75 1.53
C SER A 142 -3.76 20.88 0.68
N TYR A 143 -3.39 20.69 -0.59
CA TYR A 143 -3.97 19.67 -1.45
C TYR A 143 -3.50 18.28 -1.00
N ALA A 144 -4.20 17.22 -1.44
CA ALA A 144 -3.78 15.83 -1.17
C ALA A 144 -2.39 15.53 -1.73
N ASN A 145 -1.74 14.52 -1.16
CA ASN A 145 -0.47 14.00 -1.68
C ASN A 145 -0.60 13.66 -3.18
N HIS A 146 0.48 13.81 -3.92
CA HIS A 146 0.56 13.64 -5.38
C HIS A 146 -0.20 14.68 -6.23
N ASN A 147 -0.87 15.65 -5.61
CA ASN A 147 -1.40 16.79 -6.35
C ASN A 147 -0.27 17.77 -6.67
N ALA A 148 -0.23 18.29 -7.91
CA ALA A 148 0.80 19.25 -8.33
C ALA A 148 0.82 20.55 -7.50
N LYS A 149 -0.25 20.86 -6.76
CA LYS A 149 -0.37 22.01 -5.87
C LYS A 149 -0.13 21.66 -4.40
N PHE A 150 0.30 20.43 -4.10
CA PHE A 150 0.63 20.04 -2.73
C PHE A 150 1.77 20.89 -2.19
N GLN A 151 1.62 21.37 -0.96
CA GLN A 151 2.63 22.19 -0.28
C GLN A 151 2.69 21.81 1.19
N VAL A 152 3.90 21.66 1.70
CA VAL A 152 4.16 21.59 3.15
C VAL A 152 4.24 23.02 3.68
N GLN A 153 3.49 23.32 4.74
CA GLN A 153 3.61 24.63 5.39
C GLN A 153 4.98 24.75 6.06
N PRO A 154 5.75 25.83 5.81
CA PRO A 154 7.09 25.99 6.35
C PRO A 154 7.17 25.87 7.87
N GLN A 155 6.11 26.27 8.57
CA GLN A 155 5.99 26.18 10.03
C GLN A 155 6.00 24.76 10.58
N ALA A 156 5.66 23.76 9.76
CA ALA A 156 5.69 22.35 10.15
C ALA A 156 7.11 21.74 10.11
N ILE A 157 8.03 22.33 9.32
CA ILE A 157 9.35 21.72 9.04
C ILE A 157 10.21 21.67 10.30
N TYR A 158 10.44 22.81 10.94
CA TYR A 158 11.33 22.89 12.09
C TYR A 158 10.86 22.07 13.30
N PRO A 159 9.59 22.14 13.75
CA PRO A 159 9.10 21.29 14.83
C PRO A 159 9.23 19.79 14.51
N THR A 160 8.95 19.39 13.27
CA THR A 160 9.12 18.00 12.84
C THR A 160 10.56 17.54 12.92
N ALA A 161 11.52 18.36 12.49
CA ALA A 161 12.95 18.03 12.59
C ALA A 161 13.41 17.88 14.04
N VAL A 162 12.98 18.77 14.94
CA VAL A 162 13.27 18.68 16.38
C VAL A 162 12.66 17.42 16.97
N TYR A 163 11.39 17.11 16.64
CA TYR A 163 10.72 15.90 17.09
C TYR A 163 11.50 14.64 16.70
N LEU A 164 11.93 14.54 15.43
CA LEU A 164 12.68 13.38 14.95
C LEU A 164 14.04 13.24 15.64
N ALA A 165 14.76 14.35 15.85
CA ALA A 165 16.03 14.35 16.55
C ALA A 165 15.88 13.86 18.00
N GLU A 166 14.90 14.38 18.73
CA GLU A 166 14.63 13.94 20.11
C GLU A 166 14.13 12.50 20.18
N LEU A 167 13.35 12.05 19.21
CA LEU A 167 12.91 10.65 19.16
C LEU A 167 14.12 9.71 19.08
N VAL A 168 15.08 10.01 18.21
CA VAL A 168 16.31 9.24 18.08
C VAL A 168 17.15 9.30 19.38
N GLU A 169 17.31 10.48 19.98
CA GLU A 169 18.05 10.61 21.24
C GLU A 169 17.43 9.78 22.37
N LYS A 170 16.09 9.82 22.50
CA LYS A 170 15.36 9.04 23.53
C LYS A 170 15.44 7.55 23.27
N PHE A 171 15.40 7.12 22.02
CA PHE A 171 15.60 5.72 21.66
C PHE A 171 16.98 5.23 22.12
N LEU A 172 18.05 5.94 21.76
CA LEU A 172 19.42 5.59 22.13
C LEU A 172 19.70 5.64 23.65
N GLN A 173 18.94 6.44 24.40
CA GLN A 173 19.04 6.47 25.86
C GLN A 173 18.36 5.27 26.54
N ASN A 174 17.32 4.71 25.94
CA ASN A 174 16.60 3.55 26.47
C ASN A 174 17.29 2.21 26.19
N GLU A 175 18.25 2.17 25.30
CA GLU A 175 19.06 0.98 24.99
C GLU A 175 20.30 0.81 25.89
N LYS A 176 20.52 1.76 26.81
CA LYS A 176 21.58 1.68 27.83
C LYS A 176 21.04 1.24 29.17
#